data_1c77588eedb683aef2e4344320c1b6ae
#
_entry.id   1c77588eedb683aef2e4344320c1b6ae
#
_cell.length_a   1.000
_cell.length_b   1.000
_cell.length_c   1.000
_cell.angle_alpha   90.00
_cell.angle_beta   90.00
_cell.angle_gamma   90.00
#
_symmetry.space_group_name_H-M   'P 1'
#
loop_
_entity.id
_entity.type
_entity.pdbx_description
1 polymer ?
#
loop_
_entity_poly.entity_id
_entity_poly.type
_entity_poly.pdbx_seq_one_letter_code
_entity_poly.pdbx_strand_id
1 'polypeptide(L)'
;MPEMRKQTLILVDLDGTLFDTVAVNAASYRAALEEVGATVTDEYYAKYCNGGYYKTFLRPLLGGDPDPALVERVHDRKKALYSACLGAARKNEALFALLAAMRPAAHLAVVTTGSRRNAAEILDYFGCRDWFELVLTSEDVTRNKPAPEGYLTAMARFGADAAHTMIFEDSAPGLAAARATGAAVFAVDRF
;
A
#
# COMPACT_ATOMS: atom_id res chain seq x y z
N MET A 1 31.49 -19.92 -0.65
CA MET A 1 30.40 -20.47 -1.45
C MET A 1 30.07 -19.43 -2.51
N PRO A 2 29.84 -19.78 -3.79
CA PRO A 2 29.37 -18.76 -4.75
C PRO A 2 28.03 -18.25 -4.26
N GLU A 3 27.87 -16.91 -4.22
CA GLU A 3 26.61 -16.26 -3.95
C GLU A 3 25.57 -16.77 -4.96
N MET A 4 24.50 -17.41 -4.47
CA MET A 4 23.41 -17.84 -5.35
C MET A 4 22.81 -16.59 -5.98
N ARG A 5 22.92 -16.47 -7.31
CA ARG A 5 22.34 -15.36 -8.06
C ARG A 5 20.82 -15.45 -7.91
N LYS A 6 20.23 -14.44 -7.27
CA LYS A 6 18.77 -14.33 -7.18
C LYS A 6 18.18 -14.26 -8.59
N GLN A 7 17.27 -15.15 -8.91
CA GLN A 7 16.64 -15.23 -10.24
C GLN A 7 15.16 -14.85 -10.22
N THR A 8 14.54 -14.88 -9.04
CA THR A 8 13.12 -14.60 -8.85
C THR A 8 12.94 -13.20 -8.28
N LEU A 9 11.96 -12.47 -8.80
CA LEU A 9 11.50 -11.22 -8.24
C LEU A 9 10.13 -11.41 -7.59
N ILE A 10 10.00 -10.96 -6.34
CA ILE A 10 8.72 -10.95 -5.63
C ILE A 10 8.33 -9.50 -5.38
N LEU A 11 7.22 -9.09 -5.95
CA LEU A 11 6.60 -7.79 -5.77
C LEU A 11 5.40 -7.93 -4.84
N VAL A 12 5.32 -7.07 -3.86
CA VAL A 12 4.26 -7.16 -2.84
C VAL A 12 3.61 -5.79 -2.68
N ASP A 13 2.28 -5.75 -2.69
CA ASP A 13 1.56 -4.57 -2.23
C ASP A 13 1.68 -4.41 -0.71
N LEU A 14 1.44 -3.20 -0.23
CA LEU A 14 1.61 -2.85 1.18
C LEU A 14 0.31 -2.98 1.98
N ASP A 15 -0.68 -2.14 1.63
CA ASP A 15 -1.90 -1.94 2.40
C ASP A 15 -2.94 -3.02 2.05
N GLY A 16 -3.31 -3.88 2.99
CA GLY A 16 -4.20 -5.02 2.75
C GLY A 16 -3.45 -6.30 2.33
N THR A 17 -2.16 -6.19 1.99
CA THR A 17 -1.33 -7.32 1.56
C THR A 17 -0.24 -7.65 2.60
N LEU A 18 0.75 -6.78 2.80
CA LEU A 18 1.75 -6.95 3.86
C LEU A 18 1.17 -6.63 5.25
N PHE A 19 0.32 -5.61 5.31
CA PHE A 19 -0.26 -5.11 6.55
C PHE A 19 -1.75 -4.82 6.39
N ASP A 20 -2.57 -5.27 7.35
CA ASP A 20 -3.92 -4.75 7.51
C ASP A 20 -3.83 -3.34 8.13
N THR A 21 -4.06 -2.35 7.31
CA THR A 21 -3.99 -0.93 7.66
C THR A 21 -5.36 -0.25 7.72
N VAL A 22 -6.46 -1.02 7.59
CA VAL A 22 -7.81 -0.45 7.60
C VAL A 22 -8.07 0.38 8.85
N ALA A 23 -7.75 -0.18 10.03
CA ALA A 23 -7.92 0.51 11.31
C ALA A 23 -7.00 1.73 11.45
N VAL A 24 -5.76 1.65 10.96
CA VAL A 24 -4.80 2.78 10.94
C VAL A 24 -5.34 3.94 10.11
N ASN A 25 -5.78 3.64 8.89
CA ASN A 25 -6.31 4.63 7.97
C ASN A 25 -7.61 5.26 8.52
N ALA A 26 -8.52 4.44 9.10
CA ALA A 26 -9.74 4.93 9.74
C ALA A 26 -9.44 5.87 10.90
N ALA A 27 -8.55 5.49 11.82
CA ALA A 27 -8.16 6.31 12.95
C ALA A 27 -7.52 7.63 12.52
N SER A 28 -6.63 7.59 11.51
CA SER A 28 -5.95 8.76 10.98
C SER A 28 -6.93 9.75 10.33
N TYR A 29 -7.93 9.26 9.56
CA TYR A 29 -8.97 10.12 8.99
C TYR A 29 -9.89 10.67 10.06
N ARG A 30 -10.26 9.87 11.06
CA ARG A 30 -11.09 10.30 12.17
C ARG A 30 -10.45 11.48 12.90
N ALA A 31 -9.19 11.32 13.29
CA ALA A 31 -8.44 12.37 13.95
C ALA A 31 -8.29 13.65 13.08
N ALA A 32 -8.01 13.49 11.78
CA ALA A 32 -7.89 14.64 10.88
C ALA A 32 -9.23 15.39 10.65
N LEU A 33 -10.36 14.67 10.63
CA LEU A 33 -11.69 15.26 10.50
C LEU A 33 -12.12 15.98 11.78
N GLU A 34 -11.82 15.42 12.95
CA GLU A 34 -12.11 16.05 14.26
C GLU A 34 -11.44 17.42 14.39
N GLU A 35 -10.22 17.59 13.87
CA GLU A 35 -9.52 18.89 13.88
C GLU A 35 -10.24 20.00 13.10
N VAL A 36 -11.12 19.64 12.18
CA VAL A 36 -11.95 20.58 11.38
C VAL A 36 -13.43 20.55 11.76
N GLY A 37 -13.78 19.92 12.91
CA GLY A 37 -15.15 19.84 13.41
C GLY A 37 -16.06 18.87 12.64
N ALA A 38 -15.48 17.95 11.85
CA ALA A 38 -16.20 16.92 11.12
C ALA A 38 -15.98 15.54 11.75
N THR A 39 -16.85 14.58 11.43
CA THR A 39 -16.77 13.21 11.97
C THR A 39 -17.00 12.18 10.88
N VAL A 40 -16.49 10.97 11.07
CA VAL A 40 -16.77 9.82 10.22
C VAL A 40 -17.16 8.62 11.09
N THR A 41 -18.28 7.97 10.76
CA THR A 41 -18.70 6.73 11.43
C THR A 41 -17.98 5.52 10.85
N ASP A 42 -17.88 4.43 11.63
CA ASP A 42 -17.28 3.16 11.17
C ASP A 42 -18.02 2.61 9.95
N GLU A 43 -19.35 2.71 9.93
CA GLU A 43 -20.18 2.25 8.82
C GLU A 43 -19.88 3.05 7.52
N TYR A 44 -19.83 4.38 7.63
CA TYR A 44 -19.48 5.23 6.48
C TYR A 44 -18.07 4.93 5.98
N TYR A 45 -17.12 4.81 6.92
CA TYR A 45 -15.73 4.50 6.58
C TYR A 45 -15.61 3.17 5.82
N ALA A 46 -16.20 2.11 6.35
CA ALA A 46 -16.17 0.78 5.73
C ALA A 46 -16.79 0.76 4.33
N LYS A 47 -17.88 1.52 4.14
CA LYS A 47 -18.64 1.51 2.90
C LYS A 47 -18.05 2.40 1.80
N TYR A 48 -17.48 3.55 2.15
CA TYR A 48 -17.13 4.58 1.17
C TYR A 48 -15.66 5.00 1.20
N CYS A 49 -14.97 4.85 2.33
CA CYS A 49 -13.60 5.36 2.48
C CYS A 49 -12.54 4.28 2.22
N ASN A 50 -12.79 3.06 2.65
CA ASN A 50 -11.84 1.97 2.49
C ASN A 50 -11.62 1.64 1.01
N GLY A 51 -10.39 1.89 0.51
CA GLY A 51 -10.05 1.76 -0.91
C GLY A 51 -10.66 2.86 -1.81
N GLY A 52 -11.40 3.81 -1.24
CA GLY A 52 -12.03 4.91 -1.98
C GLY A 52 -11.09 6.08 -2.26
N TYR A 53 -11.43 6.86 -3.28
CA TYR A 53 -10.70 8.09 -3.61
C TYR A 53 -11.08 9.22 -2.65
N TYR A 54 -10.12 9.76 -1.91
CA TYR A 54 -10.36 10.73 -0.83
C TYR A 54 -11.13 11.99 -1.27
N LYS A 55 -10.90 12.49 -2.48
CA LYS A 55 -11.65 13.66 -3.01
C LYS A 55 -13.13 13.39 -3.18
N THR A 56 -13.53 12.12 -3.30
CA THR A 56 -14.93 11.73 -3.40
C THR A 56 -15.55 11.55 -2.01
N PHE A 57 -14.95 10.78 -1.12
CA PHE A 57 -15.58 10.44 0.15
C PHE A 57 -15.45 11.53 1.24
N LEU A 58 -14.46 12.42 1.14
CA LEU A 58 -14.34 13.53 2.11
C LEU A 58 -15.39 14.63 1.89
N ARG A 59 -15.83 14.85 0.65
CA ARG A 59 -16.80 15.93 0.35
C ARG A 59 -18.08 15.84 1.17
N PRO A 60 -18.81 14.72 1.23
CA PRO A 60 -20.00 14.60 2.05
C PRO A 60 -19.73 14.84 3.54
N LEU A 61 -18.59 14.40 4.06
CA LEU A 61 -18.20 14.57 5.46
C LEU A 61 -17.88 16.05 5.80
N LEU A 62 -17.50 16.85 4.80
CA LEU A 62 -17.12 18.25 4.93
C LEU A 62 -18.22 19.22 4.47
N GLY A 63 -19.48 18.76 4.41
CA GLY A 63 -20.63 19.62 4.10
C GLY A 63 -21.11 19.57 2.64
N GLY A 64 -20.66 18.61 1.84
CA GLY A 64 -21.15 18.33 0.49
C GLY A 64 -20.38 19.05 -0.62
N ASP A 65 -20.16 20.35 -0.52
CA ASP A 65 -19.36 21.13 -1.49
C ASP A 65 -18.28 21.98 -0.77
N PRO A 66 -17.29 21.33 -0.12
CA PRO A 66 -16.23 22.01 0.59
C PRO A 66 -15.24 22.69 -0.39
N ASP A 67 -14.57 23.73 0.13
CA ASP A 67 -13.37 24.25 -0.55
C ASP A 67 -12.39 23.10 -0.86
N PRO A 68 -11.97 22.95 -2.12
CA PRO A 68 -10.97 21.95 -2.49
C PRO A 68 -9.70 21.97 -1.61
N ALA A 69 -9.25 23.14 -1.17
CA ALA A 69 -8.11 23.28 -0.27
C ALA A 69 -8.38 22.67 1.12
N LEU A 70 -9.63 22.64 1.60
CA LEU A 70 -9.99 21.96 2.83
C LEU A 70 -9.87 20.44 2.69
N VAL A 71 -10.30 19.89 1.55
CA VAL A 71 -10.19 18.44 1.26
C VAL A 71 -8.72 18.01 1.25
N GLU A 72 -7.86 18.76 0.55
CA GLU A 72 -6.42 18.50 0.52
C GLU A 72 -5.80 18.59 1.92
N ARG A 73 -6.13 19.64 2.66
CA ARG A 73 -5.62 19.84 4.02
C ARG A 73 -5.98 18.70 4.97
N VAL A 74 -7.22 18.19 4.93
CA VAL A 74 -7.64 17.03 5.73
C VAL A 74 -6.88 15.78 5.32
N HIS A 75 -6.70 15.55 4.01
CA HIS A 75 -5.95 14.40 3.51
C HIS A 75 -4.46 14.46 3.88
N ASP A 76 -3.83 15.62 3.77
CA ASP A 76 -2.45 15.81 4.19
C ASP A 76 -2.29 15.66 5.70
N ARG A 77 -3.25 16.17 6.48
CA ARG A 77 -3.27 16.00 7.93
C ARG A 77 -3.39 14.51 8.31
N LYS A 78 -4.29 13.77 7.64
CA LYS A 78 -4.40 12.30 7.80
C LYS A 78 -3.05 11.61 7.57
N LYS A 79 -2.32 11.95 6.52
CA LYS A 79 -0.99 11.38 6.25
C LYS A 79 0.00 11.69 7.37
N ALA A 80 -0.06 12.89 7.93
CA ALA A 80 0.80 13.30 9.04
C ALA A 80 0.48 12.57 10.36
N LEU A 81 -0.79 12.16 10.56
CA LEU A 81 -1.25 11.44 11.75
C LEU A 81 -1.09 9.92 11.63
N TYR A 82 -0.73 9.41 10.46
CA TYR A 82 -0.66 7.98 10.17
C TYR A 82 0.27 7.21 11.13
N SER A 83 1.46 7.73 11.37
CA SER A 83 2.45 7.08 12.24
C SER A 83 1.98 6.92 13.67
N ALA A 84 1.20 7.88 14.20
CA ALA A 84 0.63 7.79 15.55
C ALA A 84 -0.45 6.69 15.68
N CYS A 85 -1.00 6.23 14.55
CA CYS A 85 -2.05 5.20 14.52
C CYS A 85 -1.52 3.79 14.20
N LEU A 86 -0.22 3.62 13.95
CA LEU A 86 0.38 2.35 13.52
C LEU A 86 0.20 1.20 14.52
N GLY A 87 -0.05 1.48 15.79
CA GLY A 87 -0.39 0.46 16.79
C GLY A 87 -1.65 -0.34 16.47
N ALA A 88 -2.51 0.15 15.56
CA ALA A 88 -3.69 -0.56 15.07
C ALA A 88 -3.43 -1.44 13.83
N ALA A 89 -2.22 -1.38 13.25
CA ALA A 89 -1.86 -2.22 12.11
C ALA A 89 -1.61 -3.66 12.54
N ARG A 90 -1.92 -4.60 11.65
CA ARG A 90 -1.57 -6.01 11.83
C ARG A 90 -0.69 -6.47 10.67
N LYS A 91 0.35 -7.23 10.99
CA LYS A 91 1.25 -7.81 10.00
C LYS A 91 0.69 -9.13 9.48
N ASN A 92 0.80 -9.37 8.18
CA ASN A 92 0.46 -10.66 7.57
C ASN A 92 1.57 -11.68 7.88
N GLU A 93 1.46 -12.34 9.05
CA GLU A 93 2.50 -13.27 9.52
C GLU A 93 2.75 -14.43 8.55
N ALA A 94 1.71 -14.93 7.88
CA ALA A 94 1.83 -16.03 6.91
C ALA A 94 2.63 -15.60 5.67
N LEU A 95 2.33 -14.41 5.13
CA LEU A 95 3.07 -13.88 3.98
C LEU A 95 4.52 -13.56 4.37
N PHE A 96 4.75 -12.98 5.55
CA PHE A 96 6.11 -12.72 6.03
C PHE A 96 6.92 -14.01 6.23
N ALA A 97 6.31 -15.09 6.73
CA ALA A 97 6.99 -16.39 6.83
C ALA A 97 7.38 -16.94 5.45
N LEU A 98 6.49 -16.81 4.44
CA LEU A 98 6.79 -17.17 3.06
C LEU A 98 7.94 -16.32 2.50
N LEU A 99 7.89 -15.00 2.65
CA LEU A 99 8.93 -14.09 2.17
C LEU A 99 10.27 -14.37 2.84
N ALA A 100 10.29 -14.67 4.14
CA ALA A 100 11.50 -15.06 4.86
C ALA A 100 12.17 -16.30 4.26
N ALA A 101 11.37 -17.31 3.91
CA ALA A 101 11.86 -18.53 3.29
C ALA A 101 12.40 -18.29 1.86
N MET A 102 11.81 -17.36 1.10
CA MET A 102 12.19 -17.08 -0.29
C MET A 102 13.32 -16.04 -0.42
N ARG A 103 13.46 -15.14 0.55
CA ARG A 103 14.42 -14.01 0.54
C ARG A 103 15.87 -14.40 0.16
N PRO A 104 16.43 -15.55 0.58
CA PRO A 104 17.79 -15.93 0.18
C PRO A 104 17.96 -16.13 -1.32
N ALA A 105 16.90 -16.49 -2.05
CA ALA A 105 16.93 -16.81 -3.49
C ALA A 105 16.13 -15.83 -4.36
N ALA A 106 15.43 -14.86 -3.76
CA ALA A 106 14.58 -13.91 -4.47
C ALA A 106 14.89 -12.45 -4.10
N HIS A 107 14.73 -11.55 -5.07
CA HIS A 107 14.63 -10.12 -4.82
C HIS A 107 13.25 -9.81 -4.28
N LEU A 108 13.16 -8.96 -3.25
CA LEU A 108 11.89 -8.50 -2.69
C LEU A 108 11.73 -7.00 -2.93
N ALA A 109 10.56 -6.59 -3.41
CA ALA A 109 10.22 -5.18 -3.56
C ALA A 109 8.76 -4.91 -3.20
N VAL A 110 8.51 -3.70 -2.69
CA VAL A 110 7.16 -3.19 -2.41
C VAL A 110 6.70 -2.28 -3.55
N VAL A 111 5.44 -2.42 -3.96
CA VAL A 111 4.79 -1.52 -4.94
C VAL A 111 3.42 -1.11 -4.39
N THR A 112 3.31 0.11 -3.89
CA THR A 112 2.11 0.62 -3.24
C THR A 112 1.60 1.93 -3.85
N THR A 113 0.31 2.20 -3.72
CA THR A 113 -0.30 3.51 -3.99
C THR A 113 -0.23 4.46 -2.78
N GLY A 114 0.28 3.99 -1.65
CA GLY A 114 0.54 4.81 -0.47
C GLY A 114 1.63 5.86 -0.71
N SER A 115 1.71 6.84 0.21
CA SER A 115 2.77 7.84 0.17
C SER A 115 4.11 7.23 0.62
N ARG A 116 5.21 7.77 0.09
CA ARG A 116 6.58 7.36 0.46
C ARG A 116 6.80 7.44 1.97
N ARG A 117 6.30 8.52 2.58
CA ARG A 117 6.39 8.72 4.02
C ARG A 117 5.69 7.61 4.79
N ASN A 118 4.42 7.33 4.49
CA ASN A 118 3.65 6.33 5.23
C ASN A 118 4.18 4.90 4.98
N ALA A 119 4.63 4.59 3.76
CA ALA A 119 5.29 3.32 3.47
C ALA A 119 6.57 3.14 4.29
N ALA A 120 7.39 4.18 4.41
CA ALA A 120 8.58 4.13 5.25
C ALA A 120 8.22 3.94 6.73
N GLU A 121 7.27 4.73 7.25
CA GLU A 121 6.85 4.70 8.66
C GLU A 121 6.36 3.30 9.09
N ILE A 122 5.54 2.62 8.27
CA ILE A 122 5.04 1.29 8.63
C ILE A 122 6.11 0.21 8.52
N LEU A 123 6.97 0.25 7.49
CA LEU A 123 8.08 -0.70 7.34
C LEU A 123 9.09 -0.57 8.48
N ASP A 124 9.37 0.67 8.93
CA ASP A 124 10.24 0.95 10.07
C ASP A 124 9.59 0.51 11.39
N TYR A 125 8.28 0.77 11.57
CA TYR A 125 7.53 0.36 12.76
C TYR A 125 7.58 -1.16 13.00
N PHE A 126 7.46 -1.95 11.93
CA PHE A 126 7.55 -3.41 12.00
C PHE A 126 8.98 -3.95 11.85
N GLY A 127 9.99 -3.09 11.72
CA GLY A 127 11.41 -3.48 11.61
C GLY A 127 11.72 -4.35 10.40
N CYS A 128 11.02 -4.14 9.27
CA CYS A 128 11.15 -4.98 8.07
C CYS A 128 11.58 -4.21 6.81
N ARG A 129 11.98 -2.95 6.96
CA ARG A 129 12.40 -2.12 5.81
C ARG A 129 13.54 -2.77 5.03
N ASP A 130 14.52 -3.34 5.70
CA ASP A 130 15.71 -3.98 5.09
C ASP A 130 15.39 -5.32 4.38
N TRP A 131 14.14 -5.75 4.42
CA TRP A 131 13.71 -6.92 3.67
C TRP A 131 13.55 -6.60 2.18
N PHE A 132 13.27 -5.34 1.85
CA PHE A 132 12.91 -4.89 0.52
C PHE A 132 14.02 -4.05 -0.11
N GLU A 133 14.53 -4.51 -1.24
CA GLU A 133 15.60 -3.86 -2.01
C GLU A 133 15.09 -2.62 -2.77
N LEU A 134 13.76 -2.54 -2.96
CA LEU A 134 13.08 -1.42 -3.62
C LEU A 134 11.70 -1.21 -2.99
N VAL A 135 11.33 0.04 -2.79
CA VAL A 135 9.97 0.46 -2.41
C VAL A 135 9.52 1.52 -3.42
N LEU A 136 8.53 1.19 -4.24
CA LEU A 136 7.86 2.14 -5.15
C LEU A 136 6.52 2.57 -4.57
N THR A 137 6.29 3.87 -4.60
CA THR A 137 5.15 4.54 -4.00
C THR A 137 4.38 5.35 -5.06
N SER A 138 3.29 6.00 -4.69
CA SER A 138 2.54 6.87 -5.59
C SER A 138 3.37 8.02 -6.19
N GLU A 139 4.46 8.43 -5.51
CA GLU A 139 5.36 9.48 -6.00
C GLU A 139 6.39 8.99 -7.02
N ASP A 140 6.50 7.69 -7.23
CA ASP A 140 7.49 7.08 -8.14
C ASP A 140 6.92 6.74 -9.51
N VAL A 141 5.60 6.92 -9.71
CA VAL A 141 4.88 6.59 -10.93
C VAL A 141 4.02 7.75 -11.41
N THR A 142 3.75 7.79 -12.70
CA THR A 142 2.82 8.76 -13.29
C THR A 142 1.38 8.28 -13.20
N ARG A 143 1.17 6.98 -13.34
CA ARG A 143 -0.14 6.33 -13.31
C ARG A 143 -0.16 5.24 -12.26
N ASN A 144 -0.94 5.49 -11.21
CA ASN A 144 -1.18 4.53 -10.14
C ASN A 144 -2.05 3.35 -10.62
N LYS A 145 -2.09 2.28 -9.81
CA LYS A 145 -3.02 1.15 -9.98
C LYS A 145 -4.44 1.70 -10.28
N PRO A 146 -5.16 1.21 -11.29
CA PRO A 146 -4.98 -0.07 -12.00
C PRO A 146 -3.96 -0.07 -13.16
N ALA A 147 -3.23 1.02 -13.42
CA ALA A 147 -2.15 0.97 -14.40
C ALA A 147 -1.00 0.07 -13.89
N PRO A 148 -0.38 -0.75 -14.76
CA PRO A 148 0.69 -1.67 -14.36
C PRO A 148 2.05 -0.98 -14.16
N GLU A 149 2.13 0.33 -14.29
CA GLU A 149 3.37 1.10 -14.35
C GLU A 149 4.32 0.81 -13.17
N GLY A 150 3.80 0.80 -11.94
CA GLY A 150 4.62 0.53 -10.75
C GLY A 150 5.25 -0.87 -10.78
N TYR A 151 4.47 -1.90 -11.12
CA TYR A 151 4.98 -3.27 -11.24
C TYR A 151 5.97 -3.41 -12.38
N LEU A 152 5.68 -2.87 -13.57
CA LEU A 152 6.60 -2.90 -14.71
C LEU A 152 7.90 -2.14 -14.43
N THR A 153 7.82 -1.00 -13.71
CA THR A 153 9.00 -0.24 -13.28
C THR A 153 9.85 -1.06 -12.33
N ALA A 154 9.25 -1.75 -11.36
CA ALA A 154 9.99 -2.65 -10.47
C ALA A 154 10.65 -3.79 -11.25
N MET A 155 9.93 -4.47 -12.13
CA MET A 155 10.48 -5.53 -12.99
C MET A 155 11.68 -5.04 -13.81
N ALA A 156 11.55 -3.87 -14.44
CA ALA A 156 12.64 -3.26 -15.22
C ALA A 156 13.87 -2.93 -14.36
N ARG A 157 13.68 -2.46 -13.12
CA ARG A 157 14.77 -2.16 -12.18
C ARG A 157 15.62 -3.37 -11.82
N PHE A 158 14.98 -4.56 -11.73
CA PHE A 158 15.66 -5.82 -11.44
C PHE A 158 16.06 -6.61 -12.71
N GLY A 159 15.69 -6.13 -13.90
CA GLY A 159 15.89 -6.87 -15.15
C GLY A 159 15.11 -8.19 -15.18
N ALA A 160 14.01 -8.26 -14.43
CA ALA A 160 13.18 -9.45 -14.34
C ALA A 160 12.08 -9.45 -15.40
N ASP A 161 11.78 -10.61 -15.96
CA ASP A 161 10.65 -10.84 -16.85
C ASP A 161 9.43 -11.38 -16.09
N ALA A 162 8.30 -11.52 -16.78
CA ALA A 162 7.07 -12.01 -16.21
C ALA A 162 7.16 -13.46 -15.71
N ALA A 163 7.96 -14.30 -16.37
CA ALA A 163 8.10 -15.71 -16.01
C ALA A 163 8.87 -15.92 -14.68
N HIS A 164 9.70 -14.94 -14.30
CA HIS A 164 10.49 -14.95 -13.08
C HIS A 164 9.96 -13.95 -12.03
N THR A 165 8.75 -13.43 -12.19
CA THR A 165 8.13 -12.46 -11.28
C THR A 165 6.87 -13.02 -10.64
N MET A 166 6.74 -12.86 -9.33
CA MET A 166 5.54 -13.14 -8.54
C MET A 166 5.03 -11.84 -7.95
N ILE A 167 3.71 -11.64 -7.96
CA ILE A 167 3.07 -10.44 -7.40
C ILE A 167 2.01 -10.87 -6.39
N PHE A 168 2.08 -10.32 -5.17
CA PHE A 168 1.08 -10.49 -4.11
C PHE A 168 0.26 -9.21 -3.97
N GLU A 169 -1.08 -9.31 -4.01
CA GLU A 169 -2.00 -8.17 -4.06
C GLU A 169 -3.38 -8.54 -3.52
N ASP A 170 -4.08 -7.59 -2.87
CA ASP A 170 -5.43 -7.80 -2.31
C ASP A 170 -6.53 -7.02 -3.04
N SER A 171 -6.20 -5.85 -3.56
CA SER A 171 -7.18 -4.90 -4.11
C SER A 171 -7.55 -5.18 -5.58
N ALA A 172 -8.81 -4.92 -5.96
CA ALA A 172 -9.24 -5.08 -7.35
C ALA A 172 -8.42 -4.23 -8.34
N PRO A 173 -8.10 -2.93 -8.07
CA PRO A 173 -7.22 -2.16 -8.94
C PRO A 173 -5.79 -2.72 -9.01
N GLY A 174 -5.25 -3.18 -7.88
CA GLY A 174 -3.90 -3.75 -7.84
C GLY A 174 -3.82 -5.09 -8.56
N LEU A 175 -4.81 -5.96 -8.39
CA LEU A 175 -4.91 -7.22 -9.15
C LEU A 175 -5.02 -6.99 -10.66
N ALA A 176 -5.76 -5.95 -11.09
CA ALA A 176 -5.82 -5.57 -12.50
C ALA A 176 -4.44 -5.12 -13.01
N ALA A 177 -3.74 -4.26 -12.24
CA ALA A 177 -2.39 -3.81 -12.56
C ALA A 177 -1.39 -4.98 -12.63
N ALA A 178 -1.43 -5.88 -11.65
CA ALA A 178 -0.56 -7.04 -11.57
C ALA A 178 -0.77 -7.99 -12.76
N ARG A 179 -2.01 -8.34 -13.08
CA ARG A 179 -2.34 -9.23 -14.21
C ARG A 179 -1.89 -8.65 -15.56
N ALA A 180 -1.94 -7.32 -15.71
CA ALA A 180 -1.50 -6.65 -16.94
C ALA A 180 0.01 -6.77 -17.19
N THR A 181 0.82 -7.19 -16.21
CA THR A 181 2.27 -7.46 -16.38
C THR A 181 2.55 -8.82 -17.03
N GLY A 182 1.61 -9.76 -17.00
CA GLY A 182 1.80 -11.15 -17.40
C GLY A 182 2.53 -12.02 -16.35
N ALA A 183 2.89 -11.48 -15.19
CA ALA A 183 3.54 -12.22 -14.10
C ALA A 183 2.55 -13.14 -13.35
N ALA A 184 3.08 -14.06 -12.54
CA ALA A 184 2.26 -14.87 -11.63
C ALA A 184 1.67 -13.96 -10.52
N VAL A 185 0.33 -13.99 -10.37
CA VAL A 185 -0.38 -13.13 -9.40
C VAL A 185 -1.06 -13.98 -8.34
N PHE A 186 -0.79 -13.65 -7.09
CA PHE A 186 -1.36 -14.28 -5.90
C PHE A 186 -2.27 -13.26 -5.20
N ALA A 187 -3.57 -13.54 -5.23
CA ALA A 187 -4.53 -12.72 -4.51
C ALA A 187 -4.46 -13.02 -3.01
N VAL A 188 -4.27 -11.97 -2.21
CA VAL A 188 -4.31 -12.04 -0.74
C VAL A 188 -5.68 -11.52 -0.31
N ASP A 189 -6.49 -12.36 0.31
CA ASP A 189 -7.85 -12.00 0.70
C ASP A 189 -8.04 -11.89 2.22
N ARG A 190 -7.14 -12.48 3.01
CA ARG A 190 -7.16 -12.44 4.49
C ARG A 190 -5.79 -12.73 5.09
N PHE A 191 -5.59 -12.28 6.34
CA PHE A 191 -4.48 -12.63 7.24
C PHE A 191 -4.81 -12.40 8.72
#